data_01a34cf40837014412632998c9be6c36
#
_entry.id   01a34cf40837014412632998c9be6c36
#
_cell.length_a   1.000
_cell.length_b   1.000
_cell.length_c   1.000
_cell.angle_alpha   90.00
_cell.angle_beta   90.00
_cell.angle_gamma   90.00
#
_symmetry.space_group_name_H-M   'P 1'
#
loop_
_entity.id
_entity.type
_entity.pdbx_description
1 polymer ?
#
loop_
_entity_poly.entity_id
_entity_poly.type
_entity_poly.pdbx_seq_one_letter_code
_entity_poly.pdbx_strand_id
1 'polypeptide(L)'
;FIRNAILYDGDFIGMNASTICAEKYAKKNYKPSNRRTPQMAGYSLLDMLNYGFPQEDGFSWVELVSGSFVGRFGNMDVFMPKWLINNYLDFIKAGFLLIFLHPVKTFAIRVKKQWSVKGIFNWCMLAAMIIPNILNAYYSYASDYQPQGRYSLPMIVPLTYFMVMGYGNLFDVQIKKESLRKKIYAAICVALAVLAIFVFFGVIWPEYKDVPFSIRAFIYGS
;
A
#
# COMPACT_ATOMS: atom_id res chain seq x y z
N PHE A 1 3.85 22.96 1.51
CA PHE A 1 3.75 23.08 0.05
C PHE A 1 4.07 24.49 -0.42
N ILE A 2 3.28 25.53 -0.06
CA ILE A 2 3.48 26.94 -0.50
C ILE A 2 4.89 27.43 -0.13
N ARG A 3 5.35 27.18 1.10
CA ARG A 3 6.72 27.51 1.52
C ARG A 3 7.78 26.86 0.62
N ASN A 4 7.62 25.61 0.26
CA ASN A 4 8.54 24.91 -0.62
C ASN A 4 8.56 25.53 -2.01
N ALA A 5 7.39 25.85 -2.56
CA ALA A 5 7.30 26.52 -3.85
C ALA A 5 8.05 27.87 -3.88
N ILE A 6 7.98 28.64 -2.79
CA ILE A 6 8.68 29.92 -2.67
C ILE A 6 10.19 29.74 -2.51
N LEU A 7 10.61 28.77 -1.68
CA LEU A 7 12.03 28.54 -1.37
C LEU A 7 12.81 27.78 -2.46
N TYR A 8 12.12 26.98 -3.26
CA TYR A 8 12.72 26.05 -4.23
C TYR A 8 12.15 26.26 -5.64
N ASP A 9 11.90 27.51 -6.03
CA ASP A 9 11.55 27.94 -7.39
C ASP A 9 10.41 27.10 -8.03
N GLY A 10 9.31 26.94 -7.30
CA GLY A 10 8.13 26.19 -7.75
C GLY A 10 8.11 24.69 -7.39
N ASP A 11 9.14 24.18 -6.71
CA ASP A 11 9.17 22.78 -6.26
C ASP A 11 8.28 22.57 -5.01
N PHE A 12 6.97 22.45 -5.23
CA PHE A 12 5.97 22.29 -4.17
C PHE A 12 6.23 21.15 -3.22
N ILE A 13 6.77 20.04 -3.73
CA ILE A 13 6.97 18.79 -2.98
C ILE A 13 8.39 18.71 -2.45
N GLY A 14 9.33 19.48 -3.01
CA GLY A 14 10.73 19.45 -2.62
C GLY A 14 11.52 18.28 -3.26
N MET A 15 10.97 17.64 -4.30
CA MET A 15 11.62 16.49 -4.94
C MET A 15 12.86 16.90 -5.72
N ASN A 16 12.80 18.01 -6.44
CA ASN A 16 13.93 18.50 -7.21
C ASN A 16 15.07 18.98 -6.28
N ALA A 17 14.70 19.74 -5.24
CA ALA A 17 15.63 20.18 -4.21
C ALA A 17 16.27 18.99 -3.48
N SER A 18 15.49 17.95 -3.16
CA SER A 18 15.99 16.70 -2.57
C SER A 18 16.96 15.98 -3.50
N THR A 19 16.65 15.91 -4.79
CA THR A 19 17.53 15.30 -5.81
C THR A 19 18.86 16.04 -5.94
N ILE A 20 18.83 17.36 -6.01
CA ILE A 20 20.04 18.21 -6.05
C ILE A 20 20.87 18.02 -4.79
N CYS A 21 20.24 18.00 -3.63
CA CYS A 21 20.90 17.79 -2.34
C CYS A 21 21.55 16.38 -2.28
N ALA A 22 20.83 15.35 -2.71
CA ALA A 22 21.33 13.99 -2.75
C ALA A 22 22.53 13.85 -3.74
N GLU A 23 22.45 14.51 -4.91
CA GLU A 23 23.55 14.50 -5.86
C GLU A 23 24.84 15.11 -5.28
N LYS A 24 24.69 16.17 -4.47
CA LYS A 24 25.84 16.88 -3.88
C LYS A 24 26.45 16.16 -2.69
N TYR A 25 25.62 15.60 -1.80
CA TYR A 25 26.06 15.15 -0.47
C TYR A 25 25.98 13.64 -0.23
N ALA A 26 25.23 12.88 -1.03
CA ALA A 26 25.11 11.45 -0.82
C ALA A 26 26.42 10.70 -1.18
N LYS A 27 26.62 9.53 -0.56
CA LYS A 27 27.68 8.60 -0.96
C LYS A 27 27.49 8.19 -2.43
N LYS A 28 28.58 7.87 -3.12
CA LYS A 28 28.62 7.58 -4.56
C LYS A 28 27.51 6.66 -5.05
N ASN A 29 27.24 5.57 -4.31
CA ASN A 29 26.22 4.57 -4.70
C ASN A 29 24.78 5.05 -4.52
N TYR A 30 24.56 6.12 -3.75
CA TYR A 30 23.23 6.69 -3.46
C TYR A 30 22.94 7.98 -4.22
N LYS A 31 23.88 8.45 -5.03
CA LYS A 31 23.67 9.62 -5.87
C LYS A 31 22.62 9.35 -6.95
N PRO A 32 21.67 10.27 -7.18
CA PRO A 32 20.68 10.13 -8.25
C PRO A 32 21.28 9.80 -9.62
N SER A 33 22.41 10.40 -9.99
CA SER A 33 23.11 10.15 -11.26
C SER A 33 23.64 8.71 -11.41
N ASN A 34 23.83 7.99 -10.31
CA ASN A 34 24.30 6.60 -10.31
C ASN A 34 23.16 5.59 -10.16
N ARG A 35 21.93 6.05 -9.96
CA ARG A 35 20.76 5.17 -9.87
C ARG A 35 20.33 4.73 -11.27
N ARG A 36 20.08 3.45 -11.40
CA ARG A 36 19.49 2.90 -12.62
C ARG A 36 17.99 2.79 -12.42
N THR A 37 17.21 3.55 -13.18
CA THR A 37 15.74 3.51 -13.12
C THR A 37 15.16 2.80 -14.34
N PRO A 38 13.94 2.26 -14.26
CA PRO A 38 13.27 1.69 -15.41
C PRO A 38 13.17 2.67 -16.59
N GLN A 39 12.86 3.94 -16.32
CA GLN A 39 12.79 5.00 -17.33
C GLN A 39 14.15 5.20 -18.05
N MET A 40 15.24 5.28 -17.30
CA MET A 40 16.59 5.44 -17.88
C MET A 40 17.03 4.21 -18.67
N ALA A 41 16.52 3.03 -18.33
CA ALA A 41 16.78 1.79 -19.04
C ALA A 41 15.86 1.59 -20.28
N GLY A 42 14.98 2.54 -20.58
CA GLY A 42 14.10 2.50 -21.75
C GLY A 42 12.83 1.67 -21.58
N TYR A 43 12.50 1.25 -20.35
CA TYR A 43 11.24 0.53 -20.08
C TYR A 43 10.06 1.51 -20.05
N SER A 44 8.90 1.06 -20.51
CA SER A 44 7.66 1.79 -20.25
C SER A 44 7.21 1.61 -18.80
N LEU A 45 6.34 2.51 -18.32
CA LEU A 45 5.71 2.35 -17.00
C LEU A 45 4.95 1.03 -16.88
N LEU A 46 4.27 0.61 -17.95
CA LEU A 46 3.52 -0.64 -17.99
C LEU A 46 4.43 -1.87 -17.94
N ASP A 47 5.60 -1.82 -18.58
CA ASP A 47 6.59 -2.89 -18.50
C ASP A 47 7.09 -3.06 -17.07
N MET A 48 7.42 -1.95 -16.40
CA MET A 48 7.81 -1.99 -14.99
C MET A 48 6.71 -2.57 -14.10
N LEU A 49 5.46 -2.16 -14.29
CA LEU A 49 4.33 -2.64 -13.48
C LEU A 49 4.12 -4.15 -13.65
N ASN A 50 4.24 -4.68 -14.88
CA ASN A 50 3.92 -6.06 -15.21
C ASN A 50 5.11 -7.03 -15.08
N TYR A 51 6.34 -6.56 -15.33
CA TYR A 51 7.53 -7.42 -15.41
C TYR A 51 8.60 -7.06 -14.39
N GLY A 52 8.45 -5.92 -13.68
CA GLY A 52 9.43 -5.46 -12.70
C GLY A 52 10.69 -4.84 -13.32
N PHE A 53 11.72 -4.65 -12.46
CA PHE A 53 13.02 -4.12 -12.89
C PHE A 53 14.11 -4.53 -11.89
N PRO A 54 15.22 -5.14 -12.35
CA PRO A 54 15.39 -5.68 -13.70
C PRO A 54 14.41 -6.84 -13.96
N GLN A 55 14.07 -7.10 -15.21
CA GLN A 55 13.13 -8.18 -15.57
C GLN A 55 13.64 -9.58 -15.19
N GLU A 56 14.95 -9.72 -15.05
CA GLU A 56 15.64 -10.96 -14.69
C GLU A 56 15.22 -11.50 -13.31
N ASP A 57 14.75 -10.64 -12.41
CA ASP A 57 14.28 -11.03 -11.08
C ASP A 57 12.93 -11.77 -11.10
N GLY A 58 12.20 -11.75 -12.21
CA GLY A 58 10.97 -12.54 -12.44
C GLY A 58 9.75 -12.11 -11.61
N PHE A 59 9.80 -10.95 -10.94
CA PHE A 59 8.70 -10.41 -10.14
C PHE A 59 8.22 -9.08 -10.69
N SER A 60 6.91 -8.93 -10.88
CA SER A 60 6.32 -7.65 -11.27
C SER A 60 6.38 -6.64 -10.11
N TRP A 61 6.36 -5.34 -10.45
CA TRP A 61 6.29 -4.28 -9.44
C TRP A 61 5.03 -4.43 -8.57
N VAL A 62 3.91 -4.81 -9.20
CA VAL A 62 2.63 -5.00 -8.50
C VAL A 62 2.71 -6.15 -7.50
N GLU A 63 3.36 -7.27 -7.85
CA GLU A 63 3.57 -8.40 -6.93
C GLU A 63 4.48 -8.03 -5.77
N LEU A 64 5.57 -7.33 -6.03
CA LEU A 64 6.50 -6.90 -4.99
C LEU A 64 5.84 -5.93 -4.01
N VAL A 65 5.12 -4.92 -4.51
CA VAL A 65 4.43 -3.93 -3.67
C VAL A 65 3.27 -4.56 -2.90
N SER A 66 2.42 -5.33 -3.56
CA SER A 66 1.28 -5.97 -2.89
C SER A 66 1.72 -7.02 -1.88
N GLY A 67 2.71 -7.85 -2.22
CA GLY A 67 3.28 -8.83 -1.30
C GLY A 67 3.94 -8.19 -0.08
N SER A 68 4.68 -7.10 -0.28
CA SER A 68 5.32 -6.38 0.82
C SER A 68 4.36 -5.53 1.64
N PHE A 69 3.26 -5.09 1.07
CA PHE A 69 2.19 -4.41 1.80
C PHE A 69 1.55 -5.30 2.86
N VAL A 70 1.42 -6.60 2.56
CA VAL A 70 0.71 -7.57 3.41
C VAL A 70 1.65 -8.37 4.30
N GLY A 71 2.83 -8.78 3.79
CA GLY A 71 3.55 -9.87 4.45
C GLY A 71 5.07 -9.85 4.32
N ARG A 72 5.69 -8.67 4.20
CA ARG A 72 7.14 -8.50 4.34
C ARG A 72 7.45 -7.55 5.48
N PHE A 73 8.31 -7.98 6.39
CA PHE A 73 8.66 -7.27 7.62
C PHE A 73 10.15 -6.94 7.66
N GLY A 74 10.54 -6.10 8.64
CA GLY A 74 11.93 -5.69 8.79
C GLY A 74 12.43 -4.88 7.61
N ASN A 75 13.62 -5.15 7.16
CA ASN A 75 14.23 -4.53 5.99
C ASN A 75 13.87 -5.28 4.68
N MET A 76 12.66 -5.83 4.59
CA MET A 76 12.17 -6.68 3.50
C MET A 76 12.78 -8.09 3.49
N ASP A 77 13.34 -8.54 4.60
CA ASP A 77 14.07 -9.79 4.78
C ASP A 77 13.23 -10.89 5.46
N VAL A 78 12.21 -10.52 6.23
CA VAL A 78 11.29 -11.46 6.88
C VAL A 78 10.01 -11.61 6.08
N PHE A 79 9.72 -12.84 5.63
CA PHE A 79 8.61 -13.11 4.73
C PHE A 79 7.54 -13.95 5.40
N MET A 80 6.29 -13.54 5.28
CA MET A 80 5.16 -14.41 5.53
C MET A 80 5.10 -15.56 4.49
N PRO A 81 4.58 -16.73 4.85
CA PRO A 81 4.32 -17.81 3.88
C PRO A 81 3.47 -17.32 2.70
N LYS A 82 3.85 -17.67 1.46
CA LYS A 82 3.17 -17.22 0.23
C LYS A 82 1.66 -17.50 0.24
N TRP A 83 1.25 -18.68 0.74
CA TRP A 83 -0.18 -19.02 0.83
C TRP A 83 -0.95 -18.03 1.71
N LEU A 84 -0.34 -17.56 2.79
CA LEU A 84 -0.96 -16.62 3.71
C LEU A 84 -1.04 -15.21 3.10
N ILE A 85 0.02 -14.76 2.41
CA ILE A 85 0.01 -13.51 1.63
C ILE A 85 -1.13 -13.53 0.60
N ASN A 86 -1.24 -14.61 -0.17
CA ASN A 86 -2.27 -14.74 -1.20
C ASN A 86 -3.68 -14.69 -0.60
N ASN A 87 -3.93 -15.42 0.49
CA ASN A 87 -5.22 -15.39 1.16
C ASN A 87 -5.59 -13.99 1.69
N TYR A 88 -4.62 -13.24 2.23
CA TYR A 88 -4.85 -11.85 2.62
C TYR A 88 -5.17 -10.95 1.43
N LEU A 89 -4.41 -11.08 0.34
CA LEU A 89 -4.66 -10.30 -0.86
C LEU A 89 -6.02 -10.63 -1.48
N ASP A 90 -6.42 -11.89 -1.49
CA ASP A 90 -7.73 -12.30 -2.01
C ASP A 90 -8.87 -11.82 -1.10
N PHE A 91 -8.67 -11.84 0.21
CA PHE A 91 -9.61 -11.24 1.15
C PHE A 91 -9.77 -9.72 0.90
N ILE A 92 -8.67 -9.01 0.69
CA ILE A 92 -8.69 -7.57 0.36
C ILE A 92 -9.41 -7.32 -0.98
N LYS A 93 -9.04 -8.04 -2.03
CA LYS A 93 -9.65 -7.92 -3.36
C LYS A 93 -11.15 -8.22 -3.33
N ALA A 94 -11.54 -9.29 -2.64
CA ALA A 94 -12.95 -9.65 -2.50
C ALA A 94 -13.74 -8.54 -1.81
N GLY A 95 -13.26 -8.03 -0.68
CA GLY A 95 -13.91 -6.93 0.03
C GLY A 95 -14.08 -5.68 -0.84
N PHE A 96 -13.06 -5.33 -1.61
CA PHE A 96 -13.14 -4.21 -2.54
C PHE A 96 -14.13 -4.45 -3.71
N LEU A 97 -14.10 -5.63 -4.33
CA LEU A 97 -15.01 -5.97 -5.42
C LEU A 97 -16.48 -6.02 -4.98
N LEU A 98 -16.75 -6.44 -3.76
CA LEU A 98 -18.11 -6.49 -3.20
C LEU A 98 -18.78 -5.11 -3.06
N ILE A 99 -18.03 -4.00 -3.16
CA ILE A 99 -18.60 -2.64 -3.21
C ILE A 99 -19.52 -2.50 -4.42
N PHE A 100 -19.15 -3.14 -5.54
CA PHE A 100 -19.88 -3.07 -6.80
C PHE A 100 -21.22 -3.81 -6.80
N LEU A 101 -21.56 -4.52 -5.73
CA LEU A 101 -22.93 -5.02 -5.53
C LEU A 101 -23.95 -3.87 -5.42
N HIS A 102 -23.52 -2.71 -4.89
CA HIS A 102 -24.36 -1.51 -4.77
C HIS A 102 -23.61 -0.23 -5.16
N PRO A 103 -23.08 -0.13 -6.41
CA PRO A 103 -22.22 1.00 -6.80
C PRO A 103 -22.94 2.35 -6.74
N VAL A 104 -24.22 2.39 -7.11
CA VAL A 104 -25.03 3.62 -7.08
C VAL A 104 -25.18 4.16 -5.67
N LYS A 105 -25.39 3.31 -4.68
CA LYS A 105 -25.47 3.72 -3.26
C LYS A 105 -24.14 4.25 -2.74
N THR A 106 -23.05 3.70 -3.25
CA THR A 106 -21.69 4.03 -2.80
C THR A 106 -21.18 5.33 -3.41
N PHE A 107 -21.32 5.50 -4.71
CA PHE A 107 -20.68 6.58 -5.47
C PHE A 107 -21.62 7.67 -5.98
N ALA A 108 -22.93 7.63 -5.64
CA ALA A 108 -23.85 8.68 -6.04
C ALA A 108 -23.45 10.05 -5.46
N ILE A 109 -23.12 11.00 -6.32
CA ILE A 109 -22.81 12.38 -5.94
C ILE A 109 -24.10 13.20 -5.75
N ARG A 110 -25.14 12.89 -6.50
CA ARG A 110 -26.43 13.59 -6.43
C ARG A 110 -27.58 12.64 -6.13
N VAL A 111 -28.38 12.99 -5.15
CA VAL A 111 -29.64 12.30 -4.83
C VAL A 111 -30.71 13.37 -4.68
N LYS A 112 -31.83 13.26 -5.41
CA LYS A 112 -32.99 14.18 -5.31
C LYS A 112 -32.61 15.68 -5.34
N LYS A 113 -31.81 16.11 -6.33
CA LYS A 113 -31.33 17.50 -6.49
C LYS A 113 -30.35 18.04 -5.43
N GLN A 114 -30.01 17.27 -4.41
CA GLN A 114 -29.04 17.68 -3.39
C GLN A 114 -27.71 16.93 -3.54
N TRP A 115 -26.61 17.58 -3.12
CA TRP A 115 -25.32 16.94 -3.07
C TRP A 115 -25.30 15.84 -2.00
N SER A 116 -24.91 14.66 -2.38
CA SER A 116 -24.71 13.54 -1.44
C SER A 116 -23.35 13.65 -0.77
N VAL A 117 -23.33 14.11 0.49
CA VAL A 117 -22.09 14.18 1.29
C VAL A 117 -21.39 12.82 1.32
N LYS A 118 -22.14 11.72 1.47
CA LYS A 118 -21.60 10.36 1.45
C LYS A 118 -20.95 10.01 0.11
N GLY A 119 -21.56 10.39 -1.01
CA GLY A 119 -20.99 10.14 -2.34
C GLY A 119 -19.67 10.90 -2.53
N ILE A 120 -19.63 12.18 -2.17
CA ILE A 120 -18.41 13.00 -2.23
C ILE A 120 -17.32 12.40 -1.34
N PHE A 121 -17.66 12.05 -0.10
CA PHE A 121 -16.73 11.42 0.84
C PHE A 121 -16.14 10.12 0.26
N ASN A 122 -16.96 9.26 -0.33
CA ASN A 122 -16.48 8.01 -0.93
C ASN A 122 -15.53 8.26 -2.11
N TRP A 123 -15.80 9.28 -2.93
CA TRP A 123 -14.87 9.66 -3.99
C TRP A 123 -13.54 10.20 -3.44
N CYS A 124 -13.59 11.00 -2.37
CA CYS A 124 -12.37 11.46 -1.68
C CYS A 124 -11.58 10.28 -1.10
N MET A 125 -12.25 9.31 -0.49
CA MET A 125 -11.62 8.09 0.02
C MET A 125 -11.00 7.25 -1.12
N LEU A 126 -11.68 7.14 -2.26
CA LEU A 126 -11.13 6.46 -3.43
C LEU A 126 -9.87 7.18 -3.97
N ALA A 127 -9.91 8.49 -4.06
CA ALA A 127 -8.75 9.29 -4.44
C ALA A 127 -7.59 9.11 -3.46
N ALA A 128 -7.87 9.15 -2.15
CA ALA A 128 -6.87 8.93 -1.10
C ALA A 128 -6.27 7.50 -1.13
N MET A 129 -6.98 6.52 -1.67
CA MET A 129 -6.46 5.18 -1.90
C MET A 129 -5.58 5.09 -3.14
N ILE A 130 -5.98 5.75 -4.25
CA ILE A 130 -5.32 5.61 -5.55
C ILE A 130 -4.07 6.48 -5.65
N ILE A 131 -4.14 7.74 -5.21
CA ILE A 131 -3.07 8.73 -5.39
C ILE A 131 -1.72 8.25 -4.81
N PRO A 132 -1.62 7.71 -3.58
CA PRO A 132 -0.34 7.24 -3.05
C PRO A 132 0.29 6.13 -3.88
N ASN A 133 -0.53 5.25 -4.45
CA ASN A 133 -0.04 4.15 -5.29
C ASN A 133 0.46 4.64 -6.66
N ILE A 134 -0.22 5.62 -7.26
CA ILE A 134 0.26 6.26 -8.49
C ILE A 134 1.58 6.98 -8.23
N LEU A 135 1.70 7.72 -7.13
CA LEU A 135 2.93 8.42 -6.77
C LEU A 135 4.08 7.44 -6.49
N ASN A 136 3.81 6.34 -5.80
CA ASN A 136 4.80 5.28 -5.56
C ASN A 136 5.27 4.63 -6.87
N ALA A 137 4.33 4.30 -7.77
CA ALA A 137 4.67 3.73 -9.08
C ALA A 137 5.49 4.71 -9.93
N TYR A 138 5.09 5.98 -9.97
CA TYR A 138 5.84 7.02 -10.69
C TYR A 138 7.23 7.24 -10.10
N TYR A 139 7.36 7.30 -8.77
CA TYR A 139 8.65 7.43 -8.11
C TYR A 139 9.56 6.25 -8.40
N SER A 140 9.03 5.03 -8.32
CA SER A 140 9.77 3.80 -8.68
C SER A 140 10.22 3.79 -10.13
N TYR A 141 9.41 4.35 -11.03
CA TYR A 141 9.71 4.43 -12.45
C TYR A 141 10.79 5.46 -12.79
N ALA A 142 10.66 6.68 -12.26
CA ALA A 142 11.43 7.83 -12.72
C ALA A 142 12.60 8.22 -11.81
N SER A 143 12.56 7.87 -10.52
CA SER A 143 13.53 8.40 -9.53
C SER A 143 14.36 7.33 -8.84
N ASP A 144 13.72 6.31 -8.28
CA ASP A 144 14.40 5.25 -7.54
C ASP A 144 13.53 4.01 -7.48
N TYR A 145 13.97 2.91 -8.08
CA TYR A 145 13.18 1.67 -8.10
C TYR A 145 13.13 1.04 -6.72
N GLN A 146 12.04 1.34 -6.00
CA GLN A 146 11.76 0.82 -4.67
C GLN A 146 10.35 0.22 -4.59
N PRO A 147 10.14 -1.02 -5.04
CA PRO A 147 8.84 -1.67 -5.05
C PRO A 147 8.45 -2.15 -3.65
N GLN A 148 8.16 -1.22 -2.74
CA GLN A 148 7.89 -1.51 -1.33
C GLN A 148 6.48 -1.09 -0.93
N GLY A 149 5.74 -2.01 -0.31
CA GLY A 149 4.37 -1.81 0.15
C GLY A 149 4.21 -0.76 1.25
N ARG A 150 5.26 -0.44 1.99
CA ARG A 150 5.22 0.63 3.00
C ARG A 150 4.87 2.01 2.43
N TYR A 151 5.20 2.27 1.19
CA TYR A 151 4.81 3.52 0.52
C TYR A 151 3.32 3.58 0.16
N SER A 152 2.66 2.44 0.17
CA SER A 152 1.21 2.33 0.00
C SER A 152 0.43 2.39 1.32
N LEU A 153 1.09 2.46 2.49
CA LEU A 153 0.42 2.54 3.80
C LEU A 153 -0.59 3.69 3.93
N PRO A 154 -0.42 4.88 3.31
CA PRO A 154 -1.45 5.91 3.36
C PRO A 154 -2.82 5.46 2.85
N MET A 155 -2.87 4.43 1.98
CA MET A 155 -4.14 3.89 1.50
C MET A 155 -4.86 2.96 2.49
N ILE A 156 -4.23 2.56 3.63
CA ILE A 156 -4.78 1.53 4.52
C ILE A 156 -6.16 1.88 5.08
N VAL A 157 -6.36 3.15 5.45
CA VAL A 157 -7.64 3.63 6.00
C VAL A 157 -8.74 3.58 4.94
N PRO A 158 -8.60 4.21 3.76
CA PRO A 158 -9.61 4.11 2.71
C PRO A 158 -9.81 2.67 2.20
N LEU A 159 -8.76 1.87 2.11
CA LEU A 159 -8.86 0.46 1.72
C LEU A 159 -9.73 -0.31 2.71
N THR A 160 -9.42 -0.21 4.01
CA THR A 160 -10.20 -0.88 5.07
C THR A 160 -11.66 -0.40 5.08
N TYR A 161 -11.90 0.90 4.91
CA TYR A 161 -13.24 1.45 4.78
C TYR A 161 -14.03 0.80 3.65
N PHE A 162 -13.45 0.70 2.46
CA PHE A 162 -14.11 0.06 1.33
C PHE A 162 -14.29 -1.46 1.50
N MET A 163 -13.33 -2.14 2.09
CA MET A 163 -13.46 -3.57 2.42
C MET A 163 -14.64 -3.82 3.37
N VAL A 164 -14.72 -3.07 4.46
CA VAL A 164 -15.84 -3.19 5.43
C VAL A 164 -17.17 -2.89 4.75
N MET A 165 -17.22 -1.88 3.88
CA MET A 165 -18.42 -1.54 3.12
C MET A 165 -18.81 -2.64 2.13
N GLY A 166 -17.84 -3.24 1.45
CA GLY A 166 -18.06 -4.34 0.50
C GLY A 166 -18.62 -5.58 1.19
N TYR A 167 -17.97 -6.05 2.25
CA TYR A 167 -18.48 -7.18 3.04
C TYR A 167 -19.84 -6.85 3.69
N GLY A 168 -20.05 -5.60 4.13
CA GLY A 168 -21.32 -5.13 4.62
C GLY A 168 -22.43 -5.27 3.58
N ASN A 169 -22.18 -4.87 2.35
CA ASN A 169 -23.11 -5.03 1.23
C ASN A 169 -23.48 -6.50 1.01
N LEU A 170 -22.50 -7.41 1.05
CA LEU A 170 -22.74 -8.85 0.93
C LEU A 170 -23.62 -9.38 2.07
N PHE A 171 -23.27 -9.03 3.31
CA PHE A 171 -24.01 -9.53 4.48
C PHE A 171 -25.43 -8.94 4.59
N ASP A 172 -25.65 -7.70 4.14
CA ASP A 172 -26.97 -7.10 4.07
C ASP A 172 -27.88 -7.81 3.07
N VAL A 173 -27.32 -8.33 1.98
CA VAL A 173 -28.06 -9.11 0.97
C VAL A 173 -28.35 -10.53 1.50
N GLN A 174 -27.34 -11.21 2.05
CA GLN A 174 -27.39 -12.63 2.38
C GLN A 174 -27.99 -12.92 3.77
N ILE A 175 -27.79 -12.01 4.72
CA ILE A 175 -28.12 -12.25 6.14
C ILE A 175 -29.07 -11.19 6.64
N LYS A 176 -30.35 -11.54 6.69
CA LYS A 176 -31.40 -10.61 7.15
C LYS A 176 -31.41 -10.38 8.68
N LYS A 177 -30.91 -11.36 9.45
CA LYS A 177 -30.91 -11.28 10.93
C LYS A 177 -29.71 -10.46 11.43
N GLU A 178 -29.98 -9.26 11.97
CA GLU A 178 -28.95 -8.33 12.45
C GLU A 178 -28.04 -8.93 13.54
N SER A 179 -28.62 -9.68 14.48
CA SER A 179 -27.84 -10.36 15.53
C SER A 179 -26.81 -11.34 14.96
N LEU A 180 -27.15 -12.05 13.88
CA LEU A 180 -26.22 -12.96 13.22
C LEU A 180 -25.11 -12.20 12.50
N ARG A 181 -25.42 -11.08 11.83
CA ARG A 181 -24.39 -10.22 11.20
C ARG A 181 -23.38 -9.72 12.22
N LYS A 182 -23.85 -9.21 13.39
CA LYS A 182 -22.96 -8.75 14.47
C LYS A 182 -22.02 -9.86 14.96
N LYS A 183 -22.54 -11.10 15.09
CA LYS A 183 -21.70 -12.25 15.48
C LYS A 183 -20.65 -12.59 14.41
N ILE A 184 -21.00 -12.52 13.13
CA ILE A 184 -20.07 -12.78 12.03
C ILE A 184 -18.96 -11.70 12.00
N TYR A 185 -19.31 -10.42 12.13
CA TYR A 185 -18.29 -9.37 12.24
C TYR A 185 -17.36 -9.59 13.42
N ALA A 186 -17.89 -9.92 14.60
CA ALA A 186 -17.09 -10.22 15.76
C ALA A 186 -16.14 -11.42 15.51
N ALA A 187 -16.65 -12.48 14.89
CA ALA A 187 -15.86 -13.66 14.55
C ALA A 187 -14.72 -13.33 13.56
N ILE A 188 -15.00 -12.50 12.53
CA ILE A 188 -13.97 -12.05 11.59
C ILE A 188 -12.90 -11.22 12.32
N CYS A 189 -13.29 -10.28 13.18
CA CYS A 189 -12.34 -9.48 13.96
C CYS A 189 -11.46 -10.35 14.85
N VAL A 190 -12.05 -11.34 15.54
CA VAL A 190 -11.30 -12.29 16.38
C VAL A 190 -10.35 -13.12 15.52
N ALA A 191 -10.80 -13.65 14.38
CA ALA A 191 -9.96 -14.42 13.48
C ALA A 191 -8.77 -13.61 12.96
N LEU A 192 -8.97 -12.37 12.56
CA LEU A 192 -7.90 -11.46 12.13
C LEU A 192 -6.92 -11.15 13.27
N ALA A 193 -7.40 -10.94 14.50
CA ALA A 193 -6.54 -10.73 15.66
C ALA A 193 -5.69 -11.96 15.99
N VAL A 194 -6.30 -13.15 15.99
CA VAL A 194 -5.58 -14.43 16.20
C VAL A 194 -4.52 -14.63 15.11
N LEU A 195 -4.86 -14.32 13.85
CA LEU A 195 -3.94 -14.44 12.74
C LEU A 195 -2.77 -13.46 12.85
N ALA A 196 -3.03 -12.21 13.30
CA ALA A 196 -1.97 -11.23 13.55
C ALA A 196 -1.02 -11.69 14.68
N ILE A 197 -1.56 -12.27 15.76
CA ILE A 197 -0.78 -12.85 16.85
C ILE A 197 0.06 -14.03 16.34
N PHE A 198 -0.53 -14.90 15.52
CA PHE A 198 0.18 -16.02 14.89
C PHE A 198 1.34 -15.55 14.03
N VAL A 199 1.11 -14.54 13.17
CA VAL A 199 2.17 -13.95 12.34
C VAL A 199 3.27 -13.33 13.19
N PHE A 200 2.91 -12.62 14.25
CA PHE A 200 3.90 -12.00 15.14
C PHE A 200 4.79 -13.06 15.80
N PHE A 201 4.20 -14.05 16.46
CA PHE A 201 4.98 -15.06 17.20
C PHE A 201 5.55 -16.17 16.33
N GLY A 202 4.91 -16.52 15.23
CA GLY A 202 5.34 -17.59 14.34
C GLY A 202 6.27 -17.18 13.21
N VAL A 203 6.25 -15.90 12.81
CA VAL A 203 7.05 -15.41 11.68
C VAL A 203 8.03 -14.33 12.12
N ILE A 204 7.53 -13.26 12.78
CA ILE A 204 8.37 -12.09 13.08
C ILE A 204 9.29 -12.38 14.28
N TRP A 205 8.72 -12.82 15.39
CA TRP A 205 9.46 -13.02 16.64
C TRP A 205 10.66 -13.98 16.52
N PRO A 206 10.56 -15.14 15.82
CA PRO A 206 11.70 -16.04 15.69
C PRO A 206 12.93 -15.42 15.04
N GLU A 207 12.73 -14.53 14.06
CA GLU A 207 13.83 -13.86 13.35
C GLU A 207 14.57 -12.82 14.21
N TYR A 208 13.89 -12.29 15.22
CA TYR A 208 14.45 -11.17 16.01
C TYR A 208 14.79 -11.51 17.47
N LYS A 209 14.35 -12.66 17.98
CA LYS A 209 14.51 -13.00 19.41
C LYS A 209 15.97 -13.07 19.86
N ASP A 210 16.86 -13.55 19.01
CA ASP A 210 18.26 -13.84 19.33
C ASP A 210 19.20 -12.68 18.93
N VAL A 211 18.68 -11.58 18.36
CA VAL A 211 19.48 -10.42 17.96
C VAL A 211 19.47 -9.39 19.09
N PRO A 212 20.63 -9.06 19.71
CA PRO A 212 20.73 -8.02 20.72
C PRO A 212 20.21 -6.67 20.20
N PHE A 213 19.46 -5.93 21.05
CA PHE A 213 18.84 -4.66 20.67
C PHE A 213 19.86 -3.63 20.11
N SER A 214 21.08 -3.61 20.67
CA SER A 214 22.17 -2.75 20.21
C SER A 214 22.63 -3.06 18.78
N ILE A 215 22.64 -4.34 18.40
CA ILE A 215 23.01 -4.78 17.05
C ILE A 215 21.88 -4.53 16.07
N ARG A 216 20.62 -4.67 16.51
CA ARG A 216 19.44 -4.33 15.69
C ARG A 216 19.45 -2.87 15.25
N ALA A 217 19.74 -1.94 16.15
CA ALA A 217 19.84 -0.52 15.83
C ALA A 217 20.96 -0.24 14.81
N PHE A 218 22.05 -1.00 14.86
CA PHE A 218 23.19 -0.84 13.96
C PHE A 218 22.92 -1.45 12.56
N ILE A 219 22.27 -2.61 12.49
CA ILE A 219 22.01 -3.32 11.22
C ILE A 219 20.80 -2.71 10.49
N TYR A 220 19.77 -2.31 11.23
CA TYR A 220 18.47 -1.88 10.66
C TYR A 220 18.19 -0.38 10.84
N GLY A 221 19.03 0.36 11.53
CA GLY A 221 18.84 1.79 11.84
C GLY A 221 19.70 2.76 11.03
N SER A 222 20.28 2.31 9.93
CA SER A 222 21.09 3.16 9.04
C SER A 222 20.43 3.39 7.69
#